data_2340166fd041bc58d90a00bde58c92d9
#
_entry.id   2340166fd041bc58d90a00bde58c92d9
#
_cell.length_a   1.000
_cell.length_b   1.000
_cell.length_c   1.000
_cell.angle_alpha   90.00
_cell.angle_beta   90.00
_cell.angle_gamma   90.00
#
_symmetry.space_group_name_H-M   'P 1'
#
loop_
_entity.id
_entity.type
_entity.pdbx_description
1 polymer ?
#
loop_
_entity_poly.entity_id
_entity_poly.type
_entity_poly.pdbx_seq_one_letter_code
_entity_poly.pdbx_strand_id
1 'polypeptide(L)'
;MYALQNKKDLSKSFYYDALGKLRYVDYNFGEYPEYPYYTIQYNIAGKPISAIYNVSKDNQYLYNPDGSFKGVWYKHNLYDKHSKVILTRTMN
;
A
#
# COMPACT_ATOMS: atom_id res chain seq x y z
N MET A 1 8.53 -2.10 -10.16
CA MET A 1 7.22 -2.73 -9.87
C MET A 1 6.10 -1.85 -10.40
N TYR A 2 5.09 -2.44 -10.98
CA TYR A 2 3.93 -1.72 -11.48
C TYR A 2 2.65 -2.39 -11.01
N ALA A 3 1.54 -1.64 -11.01
CA ALA A 3 0.23 -2.14 -10.61
C ALA A 3 -0.68 -2.27 -11.84
N LEU A 4 -1.39 -3.39 -11.89
CA LEU A 4 -2.41 -3.64 -12.91
C LEU A 4 -3.75 -3.82 -12.20
N GLN A 5 -4.74 -3.00 -12.56
CA GLN A 5 -6.07 -3.08 -11.97
C GLN A 5 -7.02 -3.87 -12.85
N ASN A 6 -7.87 -4.66 -12.21
CA ASN A 6 -8.93 -5.37 -12.89
C ASN A 6 -10.04 -4.36 -13.25
N LYS A 7 -10.43 -4.31 -14.52
CA LYS A 7 -11.45 -3.37 -15.00
C LYS A 7 -12.83 -3.61 -14.37
N LYS A 8 -13.14 -4.85 -13.97
CA LYS A 8 -14.41 -5.20 -13.35
C LYS A 8 -14.42 -4.98 -11.85
N ASP A 9 -13.22 -4.90 -11.24
CA ASP A 9 -13.07 -4.71 -9.81
C ASP A 9 -11.89 -3.77 -9.58
N LEU A 10 -12.19 -2.47 -9.60
CA LEU A 10 -11.19 -1.42 -9.39
C LEU A 10 -10.62 -1.43 -7.97
N SER A 11 -11.24 -2.20 -7.06
CA SER A 11 -10.77 -2.30 -5.67
C SER A 11 -9.53 -3.17 -5.53
N LYS A 12 -9.12 -3.87 -6.58
CA LYS A 12 -7.94 -4.74 -6.56
C LYS A 12 -6.82 -4.17 -7.41
N SER A 13 -5.59 -4.23 -6.88
CA SER A 13 -4.38 -3.85 -7.61
C SER A 13 -3.36 -4.98 -7.48
N PHE A 14 -2.75 -5.34 -8.61
CA PHE A 14 -1.77 -6.43 -8.66
C PHE A 14 -0.39 -5.84 -8.91
N TYR A 15 0.58 -6.19 -8.09
CA TYR A 15 1.95 -5.64 -8.14
C TYR A 15 2.92 -6.71 -8.58
N TYR A 16 3.64 -6.43 -9.67
CA TYR A 16 4.61 -7.33 -10.29
C TYR A 16 6.00 -6.76 -10.16
N ASP A 17 6.99 -7.64 -9.97
CA ASP A 17 8.40 -7.22 -9.96
C ASP A 17 8.91 -6.99 -11.39
N ALA A 18 10.19 -6.63 -11.51
CA ALA A 18 10.82 -6.35 -12.79
C ALA A 18 10.87 -7.57 -13.73
N LEU A 19 10.74 -8.78 -13.17
CA LEU A 19 10.70 -10.03 -13.94
C LEU A 19 9.29 -10.43 -14.33
N GLY A 20 8.28 -9.61 -14.03
CA GLY A 20 6.89 -9.90 -14.33
C GLY A 20 6.24 -10.87 -13.36
N LYS A 21 6.87 -11.15 -12.22
CA LYS A 21 6.36 -12.08 -11.21
C LYS A 21 5.45 -11.33 -10.24
N LEU A 22 4.25 -11.87 -9.98
CA LEU A 22 3.32 -11.30 -9.02
C LEU A 22 3.91 -11.37 -7.61
N ARG A 23 3.94 -10.22 -6.92
CA ARG A 23 4.50 -10.10 -5.57
C ARG A 23 3.46 -9.79 -4.53
N TYR A 24 2.53 -8.88 -4.82
CA TYR A 24 1.53 -8.41 -3.88
C TYR A 24 0.20 -8.21 -4.56
N VAL A 25 -0.88 -8.35 -3.79
CA VAL A 25 -2.23 -7.99 -4.21
C VAL A 25 -2.81 -7.06 -3.15
N ASP A 26 -3.25 -5.88 -3.58
CA ASP A 26 -3.89 -4.91 -2.72
C ASP A 26 -5.40 -4.95 -2.94
N TYR A 27 -6.15 -4.99 -1.83
CA TYR A 27 -7.60 -4.79 -1.83
C TYR A 27 -7.90 -3.43 -1.25
N ASN A 28 -8.57 -2.56 -2.03
CA ASN A 28 -8.88 -1.20 -1.63
C ASN A 28 -10.34 -1.11 -1.19
N PHE A 29 -10.59 -0.42 -0.08
CA PHE A 29 -11.91 -0.32 0.54
C PHE A 29 -12.31 1.14 0.70
N GLY A 30 -13.61 1.41 0.75
CA GLY A 30 -14.15 2.76 0.87
C GLY A 30 -14.43 3.35 -0.49
N GLU A 31 -14.18 4.64 -0.65
CA GLU A 31 -14.49 5.39 -1.87
C GLU A 31 -13.35 5.36 -2.89
N TYR A 32 -12.50 4.32 -2.85
CA TYR A 32 -11.39 4.19 -3.80
C TYR A 32 -11.85 4.47 -5.25
N PRO A 33 -11.13 5.27 -6.05
CA PRO A 33 -9.80 5.85 -5.75
C PRO A 33 -9.84 7.21 -5.02
N GLU A 34 -10.98 7.63 -4.52
CA GLU A 34 -11.09 8.89 -3.77
C GLU A 34 -10.56 8.74 -2.36
N TYR A 35 -9.83 9.74 -1.90
CA TYR A 35 -9.29 9.75 -0.54
C TYR A 35 -10.33 10.27 0.46
N PRO A 36 -10.29 9.80 1.71
CA PRO A 36 -9.44 8.72 2.22
C PRO A 36 -10.03 7.34 1.90
N TYR A 37 -9.16 6.34 1.84
CA TYR A 37 -9.60 4.95 1.70
C TYR A 37 -8.59 4.02 2.38
N TYR A 38 -8.98 2.75 2.57
CA TYR A 38 -8.15 1.75 3.21
C TYR A 38 -7.67 0.72 2.21
N THR A 39 -6.48 0.18 2.45
CA THR A 39 -5.92 -0.89 1.62
C THR A 39 -5.42 -2.01 2.53
N ILE A 40 -5.74 -3.25 2.19
CA ILE A 40 -5.12 -4.43 2.80
C ILE A 40 -4.23 -5.06 1.75
N GLN A 41 -2.95 -5.19 2.06
CA GLN A 41 -1.98 -5.79 1.16
C GLN A 41 -1.71 -7.23 1.54
N TYR A 42 -1.79 -8.13 0.56
CA TYR A 42 -1.57 -9.57 0.74
C TYR A 42 -0.34 -10.00 -0.05
N ASN A 43 0.38 -10.99 0.47
CA ASN A 43 1.43 -11.65 -0.30
C ASN A 43 0.83 -12.67 -1.27
N ILE A 44 1.68 -13.31 -2.08
CA ILE A 44 1.20 -14.28 -3.09
C ILE A 44 0.59 -15.54 -2.47
N ALA A 45 0.86 -15.81 -1.20
CA ALA A 45 0.24 -16.93 -0.47
C ALA A 45 -1.14 -16.55 0.09
N GLY A 46 -1.61 -15.31 -0.14
CA GLY A 46 -2.90 -14.85 0.36
C GLY A 46 -2.87 -14.39 1.81
N LYS A 47 -1.69 -14.20 2.38
CA LYS A 47 -1.54 -13.77 3.76
C LYS A 47 -1.47 -12.24 3.84
N PRO A 48 -2.26 -11.58 4.71
CA PRO A 48 -2.17 -10.14 4.87
C PRO A 48 -0.80 -9.75 5.47
N ILE A 49 -0.17 -8.75 4.88
CA ILE A 49 1.15 -8.25 5.31
C ILE A 49 1.13 -6.80 5.78
N SER A 50 0.15 -6.01 5.36
CA SER A 50 0.02 -4.62 5.77
C SER A 50 -1.42 -4.16 5.65
N ALA A 51 -1.82 -3.27 6.56
CA ALA A 51 -3.03 -2.48 6.43
C ALA A 51 -2.62 -1.03 6.26
N ILE A 52 -3.22 -0.33 5.29
CA ILE A 52 -2.80 1.02 4.91
C ILE A 52 -4.01 1.94 4.97
N TYR A 53 -3.86 3.05 5.70
CA TYR A 53 -4.85 4.12 5.67
C TYR A 53 -4.34 5.22 4.75
N ASN A 54 -5.00 5.38 3.61
CA ASN A 54 -4.62 6.34 2.58
C ASN A 54 -5.38 7.65 2.83
N VAL A 55 -4.70 8.60 3.45
CA VAL A 55 -5.29 9.90 3.78
C VAL A 55 -5.35 10.80 2.54
N SER A 56 -4.25 10.80 1.78
CA SER A 56 -4.10 11.57 0.55
C SER A 56 -3.03 10.92 -0.32
N LYS A 57 -2.82 11.47 -1.51
CA LYS A 57 -1.76 11.01 -2.41
C LYS A 57 -0.38 11.00 -1.73
N ASP A 58 -0.13 11.99 -0.86
CA ASP A 58 1.18 12.19 -0.24
C ASP A 58 1.33 11.47 1.10
N ASN A 59 0.23 11.00 1.71
CA ASN A 59 0.24 10.61 3.11
C ASN A 59 -0.53 9.30 3.32
N GLN A 60 0.19 8.24 3.73
CA GLN A 60 -0.39 6.93 4.05
C GLN A 60 0.17 6.43 5.36
N TYR A 61 -0.71 5.98 6.25
CA TYR A 61 -0.33 5.33 7.50
C TYR A 61 -0.34 3.81 7.33
N LEU A 62 0.75 3.16 7.70
CA LEU A 62 0.94 1.72 7.54
C LEU A 62 0.87 1.02 8.89
N TYR A 63 0.16 -0.10 8.91
CA TYR A 63 -0.02 -0.93 10.12
C TYR A 63 0.32 -2.37 9.78
N ASN A 64 0.85 -3.09 10.77
CA ASN A 64 1.02 -4.53 10.70
C ASN A 64 -0.33 -5.23 10.79
N PRO A 65 -0.45 -6.51 10.38
CA PRO A 65 -1.72 -7.23 10.46
C PRO A 65 -2.32 -7.30 11.86
N ASP A 66 -1.49 -7.21 12.91
CA ASP A 66 -1.96 -7.21 14.30
C ASP A 66 -2.49 -5.85 14.76
N GLY A 67 -2.45 -4.84 13.89
CA GLY A 67 -2.90 -3.49 14.19
C GLY A 67 -1.83 -2.56 14.74
N SER A 68 -0.62 -3.05 15.01
CA SER A 68 0.46 -2.19 15.50
C SER A 68 0.95 -1.27 14.39
N PHE A 69 1.39 -0.06 14.78
CA PHE A 69 1.86 0.94 13.83
C PHE A 69 3.19 0.51 13.20
N LYS A 70 3.26 0.58 11.88
CA LYS A 70 4.45 0.20 11.12
C LYS A 70 5.24 1.41 10.64
N GLY A 71 4.54 2.43 10.16
CA GLY A 71 5.20 3.62 9.65
C GLY A 71 4.23 4.53 8.91
N VAL A 72 4.75 5.66 8.44
CA VAL A 72 3.96 6.61 7.68
C VAL A 72 4.74 7.08 6.45
N TRP A 73 4.10 6.95 5.29
CA TRP A 73 4.58 7.63 4.08
C TRP A 73 4.13 9.08 4.14
N TYR A 74 5.08 9.98 4.05
CA TYR A 74 4.82 11.39 3.84
C TYR A 74 5.68 11.87 2.69
N LYS A 75 5.03 12.19 1.57
CA LYS A 75 5.68 12.55 0.31
C LYS A 75 6.65 11.44 -0.10
N HIS A 76 7.94 11.72 -0.19
CA HIS A 76 8.95 10.78 -0.71
C HIS A 76 9.44 9.76 0.30
N ASN A 77 9.18 9.97 1.59
CA ASN A 77 9.84 9.20 2.64
C ASN A 77 8.86 8.37 3.47
N LEU A 78 9.27 7.16 3.80
CA LEU A 78 8.61 6.33 4.80
C LEU A 78 9.35 6.49 6.11
N TYR A 79 8.63 6.93 7.14
CA TYR A 79 9.16 7.12 8.49
C TYR A 79 8.66 5.99 9.38
N ASP A 80 9.55 5.45 10.23
CA ASP A 80 9.15 4.47 11.23
C ASP A 80 8.52 5.17 12.45
N LYS A 81 8.16 4.39 13.48
CA LYS A 81 7.54 4.91 14.71
C LYS A 81 8.45 5.86 15.50
N HIS A 82 9.74 5.90 15.17
CA HIS A 82 10.72 6.80 15.80
C HIS A 82 11.04 8.00 14.91
N SER A 83 10.25 8.22 13.85
CA SER A 83 10.43 9.30 12.86
C SER A 83 11.72 9.18 12.07
N LYS A 84 12.25 7.97 11.95
CA LYS A 84 13.44 7.70 11.15
C LYS A 84 13.03 7.28 9.75
N VAL A 85 13.70 7.83 8.73
CA VAL A 85 13.47 7.46 7.33
C VAL A 85 14.03 6.06 7.09
N ILE A 86 13.16 5.15 6.63
CA ILE A 86 13.55 3.76 6.36
C ILE A 86 13.46 3.40 4.88
N LEU A 87 12.65 4.12 4.11
CA LEU A 87 12.53 3.93 2.65
C LEU A 87 12.22 5.25 1.99
N THR A 88 12.53 5.34 0.70
CA THR A 88 12.15 6.46 -0.14
C THR A 88 11.42 5.96 -1.37
N ARG A 89 10.63 6.83 -1.98
CA ARG A 89 9.90 6.50 -3.21
C ARG A 89 9.96 7.68 -4.18
N THR A 90 9.77 7.38 -5.46
CA THR A 90 9.58 8.39 -6.49
C THR A 90 8.10 8.74 -6.56
N MET A 91 7.80 10.04 -6.62
CA MET A 91 6.43 10.54 -6.77
C MET A 91 6.33 11.37 -8.05
N ASN A 92 5.23 11.16 -8.76
CA ASN A 92 4.94 11.91 -9.99
C ASN A 92 3.87 12.97 -9.73
#